data_62db89b53d7080635cbc57370cf8ab72
#
_entry.id   62db89b53d7080635cbc57370cf8ab72
#
_cell.length_a   1.000
_cell.length_b   1.000
_cell.length_c   1.000
_cell.angle_alpha   90.00
_cell.angle_beta   90.00
_cell.angle_gamma   90.00
#
_symmetry.space_group_name_H-M   'P 1'
#
loop_
_entity.id
_entity.type
_entity.pdbx_description
1 polymer ?
#
loop_
_entity_poly.entity_id
_entity_poly.type
_entity_poly.pdbx_seq_one_letter_code
_entity_poly.pdbx_strand_id
1 'polypeptide(L)'
;MRHTYFLLTALVTLLFVGCCNNERPSTLLENNYMILTSESVANDEAWSVVVDKLMEKHNASLAIFTTTPREVLEDIRIINPRYVAIVDKPENINRDYVIDIHLMCREVDNDIYGDFLWGIITGYDASAAERMVDNSTEPLVIKDAVATIMELNSAKWFDNYAWVDDHTRGLWGYKNGRDSEIVTGLVEKEEVLD
;
A
#
# COMPACT_ATOMS: atom_id res chain seq x y z
N MET A 1 23.62 0.03 64.95
CA MET A 1 23.04 -0.94 64.05
C MET A 1 21.88 -0.40 63.18
N ARG A 2 21.57 0.90 63.16
CA ARG A 2 20.46 1.49 62.36
C ARG A 2 20.90 2.14 61.04
N HIS A 3 22.22 2.34 60.83
CA HIS A 3 22.76 3.00 59.62
C HIS A 3 23.16 2.02 58.52
N THR A 4 23.33 0.76 58.81
CA THR A 4 23.74 -0.27 57.81
C THR A 4 22.58 -0.75 56.96
N TYR A 5 21.32 -0.67 57.41
CA TYR A 5 20.16 -1.05 56.65
C TYR A 5 19.71 0.00 55.62
N PHE A 6 20.07 1.27 55.86
CA PHE A 6 19.74 2.36 54.96
C PHE A 6 20.59 2.38 53.69
N LEU A 7 21.82 1.91 53.78
CA LEU A 7 22.73 1.79 52.64
C LEU A 7 22.42 0.56 51.76
N LEU A 8 21.87 -0.50 52.37
CA LEU A 8 21.50 -1.71 51.61
C LEU A 8 20.20 -1.53 50.80
N THR A 9 19.25 -0.75 51.31
CA THR A 9 17.99 -0.42 50.59
C THR A 9 18.21 0.56 49.46
N ALA A 10 19.19 1.47 49.55
CA ALA A 10 19.53 2.40 48.48
C ALA A 10 20.25 1.69 47.31
N LEU A 11 21.00 0.62 47.57
CA LEU A 11 21.70 -0.14 46.54
C LEU A 11 20.76 -1.06 45.73
N VAL A 12 19.70 -1.57 46.34
CA VAL A 12 18.71 -2.45 45.66
C VAL A 12 17.76 -1.65 44.78
N THR A 13 17.49 -0.39 45.09
CA THR A 13 16.63 0.48 44.24
C THR A 13 17.36 1.00 43.00
N LEU A 14 18.68 0.98 42.93
CA LEU A 14 19.44 1.40 41.75
C LEU A 14 19.55 0.30 40.66
N LEU A 15 19.20 -0.94 40.97
CA LEU A 15 19.29 -2.07 40.01
C LEU A 15 18.04 -2.29 39.19
N PHE A 16 16.96 -1.57 39.42
CA PHE A 16 15.69 -1.71 38.68
C PHE A 16 15.38 -0.61 37.67
N VAL A 17 16.24 0.37 37.47
CA VAL A 17 16.04 1.46 36.48
C VAL A 17 16.75 1.20 35.14
N GLY A 18 17.29 0.02 34.94
CA GLY A 18 18.07 -0.34 33.76
C GLY A 18 17.41 -1.37 32.86
N CYS A 19 16.11 -1.25 32.54
CA CYS A 19 15.54 -2.07 31.47
C CYS A 19 14.35 -1.39 30.82
N CYS A 20 14.49 -1.19 29.52
CA CYS A 20 13.52 -0.83 28.50
C CYS A 20 13.64 0.58 27.93
N ASN A 21 14.83 0.96 27.50
CA ASN A 21 14.93 1.78 26.31
C ASN A 21 15.38 0.87 25.16
N ASN A 22 14.44 0.12 24.60
CA ASN A 22 14.57 -0.46 23.27
C ASN A 22 14.24 0.65 22.25
N GLU A 23 15.01 1.72 22.28
CA GLU A 23 15.13 2.60 21.13
C GLU A 23 15.86 1.79 20.07
N ARG A 24 15.08 1.22 19.12
CA ARG A 24 15.66 0.78 17.87
C ARG A 24 16.42 1.98 17.30
N PRO A 25 17.70 1.83 16.95
CA PRO A 25 18.45 2.93 16.39
C PRO A 25 17.68 3.44 15.16
N SER A 26 17.31 4.71 15.19
CA SER A 26 16.58 5.43 14.14
C SER A 26 17.38 5.58 12.83
N THR A 27 18.55 4.96 12.73
CA THR A 27 19.45 4.99 11.57
C THR A 27 19.14 3.93 10.51
N LEU A 28 18.09 3.08 10.68
CA LEU A 28 17.67 2.10 9.66
C LEU A 28 16.47 2.57 8.82
N LEU A 29 16.12 3.86 8.87
CA LEU A 29 14.98 4.41 8.12
C LEU A 29 15.37 5.01 6.76
N GLU A 30 16.63 4.93 6.34
CA GLU A 30 17.09 5.66 5.14
C GLU A 30 16.65 5.04 3.81
N ASN A 31 16.19 3.78 3.74
CA ASN A 31 15.76 3.16 2.48
C ASN A 31 14.52 2.27 2.64
N ASN A 32 13.44 2.82 3.20
CA ASN A 32 12.20 2.08 3.41
C ASN A 32 11.34 1.93 2.14
N TYR A 33 11.75 2.55 1.05
CA TYR A 33 11.05 2.57 -0.22
C TYR A 33 11.99 2.22 -1.37
N MET A 34 11.59 1.28 -2.21
CA MET A 34 12.36 0.85 -3.38
C MET A 34 11.50 0.93 -4.63
N ILE A 35 12.11 1.34 -5.71
CA ILE A 35 11.48 1.36 -7.03
C ILE A 35 12.14 0.29 -7.88
N LEU A 36 11.30 -0.55 -8.49
CA LEU A 36 11.71 -1.49 -9.51
C LEU A 36 11.22 -0.98 -10.87
N THR A 37 12.08 -1.02 -11.86
CA THR A 37 11.71 -0.60 -13.21
C THR A 37 12.43 -1.44 -14.27
N SER A 38 11.79 -1.60 -15.42
CA SER A 38 12.45 -2.27 -16.56
C SER A 38 13.45 -1.34 -17.25
N GLU A 39 14.44 -1.92 -17.92
CA GLU A 39 15.34 -1.17 -18.79
C GLU A 39 14.59 -0.36 -19.86
N SER A 40 13.47 -0.88 -20.35
CA SER A 40 12.64 -0.21 -21.35
C SER A 40 11.99 1.07 -20.83
N VAL A 41 11.70 1.14 -19.54
CA VAL A 41 11.22 2.33 -18.83
C VAL A 41 12.39 3.27 -18.52
N ALA A 42 13.48 2.75 -17.96
CA ALA A 42 14.64 3.55 -17.57
C ALA A 42 15.28 4.29 -18.75
N ASN A 43 15.24 3.68 -19.95
CA ASN A 43 15.77 4.25 -21.19
C ASN A 43 14.75 5.10 -21.98
N ASP A 44 13.52 5.23 -21.50
CA ASP A 44 12.46 6.02 -22.14
C ASP A 44 12.37 7.39 -21.46
N GLU A 45 12.59 8.46 -22.21
CA GLU A 45 12.66 9.84 -21.68
C GLU A 45 11.36 10.25 -20.93
N ALA A 46 10.20 9.84 -21.41
CA ALA A 46 8.93 10.20 -20.78
C ALA A 46 8.66 9.35 -19.52
N TRP A 47 8.97 8.05 -19.57
CA TRP A 47 8.74 7.15 -18.45
C TRP A 47 9.78 7.30 -17.33
N SER A 48 11.02 7.66 -17.65
CA SER A 48 12.05 7.92 -16.62
C SER A 48 11.65 9.07 -15.68
N VAL A 49 10.89 10.05 -16.17
CA VAL A 49 10.35 11.14 -15.33
C VAL A 49 9.47 10.61 -14.20
N VAL A 50 8.68 9.55 -14.45
CA VAL A 50 7.82 8.92 -13.43
C VAL A 50 8.68 8.30 -12.33
N VAL A 51 9.77 7.64 -12.71
CA VAL A 51 10.73 7.02 -11.77
C VAL A 51 11.41 8.11 -10.95
N ASP A 52 11.92 9.16 -11.59
CA ASP A 52 12.62 10.27 -10.92
C ASP A 52 11.72 10.97 -9.90
N LYS A 53 10.46 11.24 -10.24
CA LYS A 53 9.48 11.81 -9.32
C LYS A 53 9.24 10.92 -8.09
N LEU A 54 9.13 9.62 -8.28
CA LEU A 54 8.97 8.67 -7.16
C LEU A 54 10.23 8.62 -6.29
N MET A 55 11.42 8.64 -6.92
CA MET A 55 12.68 8.66 -6.20
C MET A 55 12.80 9.91 -5.32
N GLU A 56 12.49 11.07 -5.87
CA GLU A 56 12.53 12.34 -5.14
C GLU A 56 11.50 12.33 -3.99
N LYS A 57 10.26 11.92 -4.29
CA LYS A 57 9.16 11.94 -3.34
C LYS A 57 9.40 11.06 -2.11
N HIS A 58 9.99 9.88 -2.29
CA HIS A 58 10.13 8.87 -1.25
C HIS A 58 11.57 8.67 -0.78
N ASN A 59 12.54 9.42 -1.33
CA ASN A 59 13.97 9.16 -1.14
C ASN A 59 14.28 7.67 -1.37
N ALA A 60 13.78 7.13 -2.49
CA ALA A 60 13.74 5.71 -2.76
C ALA A 60 15.07 5.19 -3.35
N SER A 61 15.34 3.91 -3.12
CA SER A 61 16.36 3.16 -3.88
C SER A 61 15.79 2.70 -5.21
N LEU A 62 16.61 2.63 -6.24
CA LEU A 62 16.22 2.16 -7.58
C LEU A 62 16.92 0.84 -7.91
N ALA A 63 16.17 -0.11 -8.44
CA ALA A 63 16.70 -1.30 -9.11
C ALA A 63 16.08 -1.46 -10.50
N ILE A 64 16.92 -1.81 -11.45
CA ILE A 64 16.54 -1.95 -12.86
C ILE A 64 16.67 -3.42 -13.25
N PHE A 65 15.63 -3.99 -13.84
CA PHE A 65 15.63 -5.34 -14.38
C PHE A 65 15.51 -5.32 -15.90
N THR A 66 15.99 -6.38 -16.55
CA THR A 66 15.97 -6.50 -18.00
C THR A 66 14.73 -7.23 -18.51
N THR A 67 14.37 -8.33 -17.90
CA THR A 67 13.30 -9.23 -18.37
C THR A 67 12.17 -9.34 -17.34
N THR A 68 12.50 -9.61 -16.08
CA THR A 68 11.50 -9.79 -15.03
C THR A 68 11.90 -9.09 -13.73
N PRO A 69 10.94 -8.61 -12.95
CA PRO A 69 11.21 -8.03 -11.62
C PRO A 69 11.98 -8.97 -10.69
N ARG A 70 11.92 -10.27 -10.91
CA ARG A 70 12.58 -11.28 -10.08
C ARG A 70 14.11 -11.20 -10.12
N GLU A 71 14.68 -10.60 -11.17
CA GLU A 71 16.13 -10.40 -11.30
C GLU A 71 16.74 -9.58 -10.16
N VAL A 72 15.95 -8.73 -9.53
CA VAL A 72 16.38 -7.82 -8.44
C VAL A 72 16.02 -8.33 -7.04
N LEU A 73 15.69 -9.63 -6.90
CA LEU A 73 15.36 -10.22 -5.59
C LEU A 73 16.50 -10.09 -4.58
N GLU A 74 17.75 -10.24 -5.02
CA GLU A 74 18.90 -10.09 -4.12
C GLU A 74 19.09 -8.65 -3.65
N ASP A 75 18.79 -7.66 -4.49
CA ASP A 75 18.82 -6.25 -4.09
C ASP A 75 17.73 -5.96 -3.04
N ILE A 76 16.54 -6.55 -3.22
CA ILE A 76 15.45 -6.47 -2.23
C ILE A 76 15.88 -7.09 -0.91
N ARG A 77 16.54 -8.25 -0.90
CA ARG A 77 17.07 -8.90 0.30
C ARG A 77 18.08 -8.04 1.04
N ILE A 78 18.96 -7.36 0.31
CA ILE A 78 20.00 -6.50 0.88
C ILE A 78 19.38 -5.23 1.48
N ILE A 79 18.48 -4.58 0.75
CA ILE A 79 17.87 -3.30 1.14
C ILE A 79 16.76 -3.53 2.18
N ASN A 80 16.04 -4.65 2.07
CA ASN A 80 14.90 -5.02 2.90
C ASN A 80 13.86 -3.89 3.00
N PRO A 81 13.32 -3.39 1.88
CA PRO A 81 12.40 -2.28 1.85
C PRO A 81 11.03 -2.70 2.40
N ARG A 82 10.34 -1.80 3.05
CA ARG A 82 8.93 -2.02 3.45
C ARG A 82 7.96 -1.78 2.30
N TYR A 83 8.30 -0.87 1.39
CA TYR A 83 7.45 -0.49 0.27
C TYR A 83 8.21 -0.64 -1.05
N VAL A 84 7.56 -1.24 -2.02
CA VAL A 84 8.11 -1.43 -3.37
C VAL A 84 7.13 -0.91 -4.40
N ALA A 85 7.52 0.10 -5.17
CA ALA A 85 6.79 0.53 -6.35
C ALA A 85 7.40 -0.10 -7.60
N ILE A 86 6.59 -0.68 -8.44
CA ILE A 86 7.02 -1.20 -9.74
C ILE A 86 6.53 -0.25 -10.82
N VAL A 87 7.45 0.38 -11.55
CA VAL A 87 7.12 1.27 -12.66
C VAL A 87 7.38 0.53 -13.96
N ASP A 88 6.32 0.23 -14.71
CA ASP A 88 6.47 -0.43 -16.00
C ASP A 88 5.37 -0.03 -16.99
N LYS A 89 5.66 -0.23 -18.29
CA LYS A 89 4.74 0.05 -19.37
C LYS A 89 3.59 -0.97 -19.38
N PRO A 90 2.36 -0.56 -19.77
CA PRO A 90 1.19 -1.43 -19.69
C PRO A 90 1.32 -2.70 -20.53
N GLU A 91 2.03 -2.67 -21.65
CA GLU A 91 2.28 -3.82 -22.51
C GLU A 91 3.12 -4.92 -21.86
N ASN A 92 3.94 -4.59 -20.84
CA ASN A 92 4.75 -5.54 -20.10
C ASN A 92 3.98 -6.21 -18.96
N ILE A 93 2.92 -5.55 -18.48
CA ILE A 93 2.17 -5.98 -17.30
C ILE A 93 1.06 -6.94 -17.70
N ASN A 94 1.31 -8.21 -17.53
CA ASN A 94 0.34 -9.28 -17.76
C ASN A 94 0.10 -10.07 -16.47
N ARG A 95 -0.76 -11.10 -16.54
CA ARG A 95 -1.10 -11.93 -15.39
C ARG A 95 0.13 -12.59 -14.76
N ASP A 96 1.03 -13.12 -15.56
CA ASP A 96 2.20 -13.84 -15.07
C ASP A 96 3.20 -12.89 -14.41
N TYR A 97 3.35 -11.68 -14.95
CA TYR A 97 4.13 -10.60 -14.34
C TYR A 97 3.65 -10.27 -12.90
N VAL A 98 2.34 -10.12 -12.72
CA VAL A 98 1.75 -9.84 -11.40
C VAL A 98 1.92 -11.01 -10.43
N ILE A 99 1.75 -12.25 -10.91
CA ILE A 99 1.99 -13.45 -10.12
C ILE A 99 3.46 -13.55 -9.70
N ASP A 100 4.38 -13.23 -10.58
CA ASP A 100 5.83 -13.29 -10.33
C ASP A 100 6.24 -12.31 -9.21
N ILE A 101 5.71 -11.08 -9.24
CA ILE A 101 5.91 -10.11 -8.16
C ILE A 101 5.34 -10.63 -6.83
N HIS A 102 4.13 -11.19 -6.87
CA HIS A 102 3.51 -11.73 -5.67
C HIS A 102 4.31 -12.89 -5.06
N LEU A 103 4.83 -13.78 -5.89
CA LEU A 103 5.70 -14.87 -5.44
C LEU A 103 7.03 -14.34 -4.91
N MET A 104 7.66 -13.42 -5.64
CA MET A 104 8.90 -12.77 -5.24
C MET A 104 8.79 -12.10 -3.87
N CYS A 105 7.65 -11.44 -3.59
CA CYS A 105 7.37 -10.82 -2.30
C CYS A 105 7.42 -11.80 -1.12
N ARG A 106 7.26 -13.10 -1.35
CA ARG A 106 7.26 -14.18 -0.35
C ARG A 106 8.53 -15.00 -0.33
N GLU A 107 9.53 -14.59 -1.08
CA GLU A 107 10.80 -15.31 -1.22
C GLU A 107 11.98 -14.52 -0.66
N VAL A 108 11.73 -13.38 -0.04
CA VAL A 108 12.79 -12.55 0.54
C VAL A 108 13.46 -13.28 1.70
N ASP A 109 12.66 -13.91 2.55
CA ASP A 109 13.14 -14.77 3.63
C ASP A 109 12.62 -16.22 3.51
N ASN A 110 12.63 -16.97 4.62
CA ASN A 110 12.25 -18.39 4.63
C ASN A 110 10.86 -18.65 5.20
N ASP A 111 10.03 -17.61 5.39
CA ASP A 111 8.67 -17.80 5.86
C ASP A 111 7.65 -17.77 4.70
N ILE A 112 6.36 -17.87 5.02
CA ILE A 112 5.29 -17.96 4.02
C ILE A 112 4.59 -16.62 3.79
N TYR A 113 4.99 -15.57 4.49
CA TYR A 113 4.34 -14.27 4.43
C TYR A 113 4.98 -13.39 3.37
N GLY A 114 4.35 -12.28 3.08
CA GLY A 114 4.92 -11.27 2.19
C GLY A 114 5.75 -10.27 2.98
N ASP A 115 6.97 -10.02 2.52
CA ASP A 115 7.99 -9.25 3.23
C ASP A 115 7.89 -7.74 2.97
N PHE A 116 7.26 -7.36 1.87
CA PHE A 116 7.08 -5.96 1.51
C PHE A 116 5.67 -5.68 0.94
N LEU A 117 5.24 -4.45 1.07
CA LEU A 117 4.02 -3.95 0.44
C LEU A 117 4.37 -3.41 -0.95
N TRP A 118 3.68 -3.88 -1.96
CA TRP A 118 3.99 -3.49 -3.33
C TRP A 118 2.79 -2.95 -4.10
N GLY A 119 3.10 -2.13 -5.10
CA GLY A 119 2.12 -1.60 -6.02
C GLY A 119 2.73 -1.32 -7.38
N ILE A 120 1.91 -1.36 -8.42
CA ILE A 120 2.32 -1.08 -9.79
C ILE A 120 1.88 0.33 -10.16
N ILE A 121 2.83 1.12 -10.64
CA ILE A 121 2.62 2.44 -11.25
C ILE A 121 2.72 2.27 -12.75
N THR A 122 1.62 2.44 -13.43
CA THR A 122 1.51 2.33 -14.88
C THR A 122 0.37 3.23 -15.36
N GLY A 123 0.12 3.26 -16.65
CA GLY A 123 -0.94 4.05 -17.24
C GLY A 123 -1.07 3.76 -18.73
N TYR A 124 -2.03 4.37 -19.39
CA TYR A 124 -2.14 4.30 -20.84
C TYR A 124 -0.88 4.84 -21.53
N ASP A 125 -0.28 5.85 -20.92
CA ASP A 125 0.98 6.47 -21.30
C ASP A 125 1.73 6.96 -20.05
N ALA A 126 2.96 7.44 -20.23
CA ALA A 126 3.79 7.97 -19.15
C ALA A 126 3.11 9.15 -18.41
N SER A 127 2.37 9.99 -19.12
CA SER A 127 1.64 11.12 -18.52
C SER A 127 0.51 10.65 -17.58
N ALA A 128 -0.13 9.53 -17.87
CA ALA A 128 -1.12 8.93 -16.98
C ALA A 128 -0.46 8.37 -15.71
N ALA A 129 0.69 7.68 -15.85
CA ALA A 129 1.48 7.19 -14.73
C ALA A 129 2.02 8.34 -13.87
N GLU A 130 2.50 9.41 -14.48
CA GLU A 130 2.98 10.62 -13.81
C GLU A 130 1.88 11.25 -12.94
N ARG A 131 0.66 11.38 -13.48
CA ARG A 131 -0.50 11.88 -12.71
C ARG A 131 -0.82 11.01 -11.49
N MET A 132 -0.61 9.70 -11.54
CA MET A 132 -0.79 8.84 -10.37
C MET A 132 0.20 9.21 -9.26
N VAL A 133 1.46 9.49 -9.62
CA VAL A 133 2.50 9.91 -8.67
C VAL A 133 2.16 11.27 -8.06
N ASP A 134 1.74 12.23 -8.88
CA ASP A 134 1.39 13.58 -8.44
C ASP A 134 0.14 13.56 -7.53
N ASN A 135 -0.91 12.84 -7.93
CA ASN A 135 -2.16 12.77 -7.18
C ASN A 135 -2.01 12.05 -5.83
N SER A 136 -1.00 11.21 -5.66
CA SER A 136 -0.73 10.54 -4.38
C SER A 136 -0.08 11.44 -3.34
N THR A 137 0.06 12.75 -3.59
CA THR A 137 0.59 13.72 -2.63
C THR A 137 -0.42 14.07 -1.55
N GLU A 138 -1.71 14.12 -1.93
CA GLU A 138 -2.82 14.37 -1.01
C GLU A 138 -3.63 13.07 -0.80
N PRO A 139 -4.09 12.79 0.41
CA PRO A 139 -4.95 11.64 0.65
C PRO A 139 -6.23 11.71 -0.20
N LEU A 140 -6.48 10.69 -1.00
CA LEU A 140 -7.73 10.57 -1.73
C LEU A 140 -8.85 10.21 -0.73
N VAL A 141 -9.78 11.13 -0.53
CA VAL A 141 -10.97 10.89 0.28
C VAL A 141 -12.12 10.51 -0.65
N ILE A 142 -12.46 9.23 -0.66
CA ILE A 142 -13.60 8.71 -1.42
C ILE A 142 -14.86 8.94 -0.59
N LYS A 143 -15.80 9.73 -1.13
CA LYS A 143 -17.05 10.07 -0.45
C LYS A 143 -18.25 9.28 -0.96
N ASP A 144 -18.19 8.85 -2.22
CA ASP A 144 -19.26 8.18 -2.89
C ASP A 144 -18.83 6.77 -3.29
N ALA A 145 -19.67 5.77 -3.05
CA ALA A 145 -19.38 4.40 -3.43
C ALA A 145 -20.63 3.63 -3.80
N VAL A 146 -20.46 2.68 -4.71
CA VAL A 146 -21.50 1.72 -5.11
C VAL A 146 -20.97 0.30 -4.90
N ALA A 147 -21.75 -0.54 -4.24
CA ALA A 147 -21.44 -1.94 -4.06
C ALA A 147 -22.40 -2.83 -4.85
N THR A 148 -21.85 -3.86 -5.48
CA THR A 148 -22.64 -4.89 -6.19
C THR A 148 -23.02 -6.07 -5.30
N ILE A 149 -22.68 -5.98 -4.03
CA ILE A 149 -23.06 -6.93 -2.98
C ILE A 149 -23.62 -6.14 -1.79
N MET A 150 -24.51 -6.79 -1.03
CA MET A 150 -25.11 -6.19 0.14
C MET A 150 -24.11 -6.10 1.32
N GLU A 151 -23.28 -5.06 1.34
CA GLU A 151 -22.33 -4.79 2.42
C GLU A 151 -22.67 -3.48 3.13
N LEU A 152 -23.60 -3.56 4.06
CA LEU A 152 -24.13 -2.40 4.78
C LEU A 152 -23.13 -1.77 5.76
N ASN A 153 -22.17 -2.55 6.26
CA ASN A 153 -21.19 -2.02 7.21
C ASN A 153 -20.27 -0.97 6.58
N SER A 154 -20.03 -1.06 5.29
CA SER A 154 -19.21 -0.12 4.54
C SER A 154 -19.90 1.24 4.35
N ALA A 155 -21.22 1.30 4.38
CA ALA A 155 -22.00 2.53 4.17
C ALA A 155 -21.62 3.65 5.16
N LYS A 156 -21.15 3.32 6.36
CA LYS A 156 -20.72 4.30 7.37
C LYS A 156 -19.50 5.14 6.97
N TRP A 157 -18.69 4.63 6.03
CA TRP A 157 -17.45 5.27 5.62
C TRP A 157 -17.62 6.31 4.51
N PHE A 158 -18.80 6.31 3.84
CA PHE A 158 -19.08 7.16 2.70
C PHE A 158 -20.18 8.15 3.02
N ASP A 159 -20.14 9.31 2.38
CA ASP A 159 -21.22 10.29 2.44
C ASP A 159 -22.43 9.78 1.68
N ASN A 160 -22.20 9.28 0.45
CA ASN A 160 -23.20 8.64 -0.38
C ASN A 160 -22.81 7.20 -0.66
N TYR A 161 -23.74 6.30 -0.53
CA TYR A 161 -23.49 4.88 -0.72
C TYR A 161 -24.72 4.21 -1.31
N ALA A 162 -24.56 3.55 -2.46
CA ALA A 162 -25.59 2.71 -3.02
C ALA A 162 -25.12 1.23 -3.02
N TRP A 163 -26.06 0.33 -2.93
CA TRP A 163 -25.80 -1.10 -3.04
C TRP A 163 -26.92 -1.80 -3.77
N VAL A 164 -26.56 -2.79 -4.54
CA VAL A 164 -27.49 -3.66 -5.26
C VAL A 164 -27.18 -5.08 -4.82
N ASP A 165 -28.17 -5.78 -4.27
CA ASP A 165 -28.07 -7.20 -4.00
C ASP A 165 -28.16 -7.99 -5.32
N ASP A 166 -27.85 -9.28 -5.27
CA ASP A 166 -28.05 -10.17 -6.38
C ASP A 166 -29.42 -9.91 -7.03
N HIS A 167 -29.44 -9.74 -8.34
CA HIS A 167 -30.65 -9.45 -9.11
C HIS A 167 -31.77 -10.48 -8.91
N THR A 168 -31.45 -11.66 -8.39
CA THR A 168 -32.43 -12.71 -8.04
C THR A 168 -33.21 -12.37 -6.78
N ARG A 169 -32.67 -11.54 -5.89
CA ARG A 169 -33.32 -11.11 -4.65
C ARG A 169 -34.12 -9.82 -4.81
N GLY A 170 -33.78 -9.03 -5.83
CA GLY A 170 -34.49 -7.80 -6.11
C GLY A 170 -34.46 -6.80 -4.96
N LEU A 171 -33.31 -6.69 -4.29
CA LEU A 171 -33.08 -5.72 -3.23
C LEU A 171 -31.98 -4.75 -3.62
N TRP A 172 -32.22 -3.50 -3.41
CA TRP A 172 -31.21 -2.45 -3.52
C TRP A 172 -31.47 -1.34 -2.49
N GLY A 173 -30.54 -0.48 -2.29
CA GLY A 173 -30.73 0.63 -1.37
C GLY A 173 -29.66 1.67 -1.54
N TYR A 174 -29.90 2.81 -0.93
CA TYR A 174 -28.97 3.92 -0.97
C TYR A 174 -28.92 4.65 0.37
N LYS A 175 -27.83 5.38 0.56
CA LYS A 175 -27.63 6.38 1.58
C LYS A 175 -27.16 7.65 0.88
N ASN A 176 -27.84 8.75 1.14
CA ASN A 176 -27.46 10.09 0.68
C ASN A 176 -27.32 10.98 1.92
N GLY A 177 -26.07 11.24 2.30
CA GLY A 177 -25.79 11.93 3.56
C GLY A 177 -26.34 11.17 4.76
N ARG A 178 -27.39 11.69 5.42
CA ARG A 178 -28.05 11.06 6.59
C ARG A 178 -29.26 10.22 6.22
N ASP A 179 -29.79 10.42 5.03
CA ASP A 179 -30.96 9.71 4.54
C ASP A 179 -30.56 8.35 4.00
N SER A 180 -31.36 7.35 4.26
CA SER A 180 -31.15 6.00 3.73
C SER A 180 -32.47 5.35 3.41
N GLU A 181 -32.53 4.63 2.33
CA GLU A 181 -33.70 3.87 1.89
C GLU A 181 -33.28 2.49 1.41
N ILE A 182 -34.13 1.51 1.71
CA ILE A 182 -34.03 0.15 1.21
C ILE A 182 -35.24 -0.07 0.31
N VAL A 183 -34.98 -0.38 -0.94
CA VAL A 183 -36.03 -0.59 -1.95
C VAL A 183 -36.09 -2.07 -2.31
N THR A 184 -37.30 -2.58 -2.50
CA THR A 184 -37.54 -3.95 -2.98
C THR A 184 -38.04 -3.88 -4.41
N GLY A 185 -37.51 -4.72 -5.27
CA GLY A 185 -37.85 -4.79 -6.69
C GLY A 185 -36.60 -4.91 -7.55
N LEU A 186 -36.79 -5.06 -8.82
CA LEU A 186 -35.68 -5.02 -9.78
C LEU A 186 -35.22 -3.56 -9.91
N VAL A 187 -33.91 -3.35 -9.83
CA VAL A 187 -33.32 -2.04 -10.07
C VAL A 187 -33.36 -1.76 -11.58
N GLU A 188 -33.94 -0.63 -11.95
CA GLU A 188 -33.90 -0.14 -13.33
C GLU A 188 -32.59 0.64 -13.55
N LYS A 189 -32.11 0.64 -14.79
CA LYS A 189 -30.83 1.27 -15.13
C LYS A 189 -30.82 2.76 -14.77
N GLU A 190 -31.92 3.43 -14.97
CA GLU A 190 -32.11 4.85 -14.71
C GLU A 190 -31.95 5.17 -13.21
N GLU A 191 -32.40 4.28 -12.33
CA GLU A 191 -32.32 4.45 -10.87
C GLU A 191 -30.88 4.32 -10.33
N VAL A 192 -29.98 3.71 -11.10
CA VAL A 192 -28.56 3.56 -10.71
C VAL A 192 -27.73 4.75 -11.18
N LEU A 193 -28.19 5.49 -12.18
CA LEU A 193 -27.46 6.58 -12.81
C LEU A 193 -27.78 7.97 -12.25
N ASP A 194 -28.85 8.09 -11.47
CA ASP A 194 -29.27 9.31 -10.76
C ASP A 194 -28.65 9.36 -9.35
#